data_767d25d50e0f7ea4fa6302119500067b
#
_entry.id   767d25d50e0f7ea4fa6302119500067b
#
_cell.length_a   1.000
_cell.length_b   1.000
_cell.length_c   1.000
_cell.angle_alpha   90.00
_cell.angle_beta   90.00
_cell.angle_gamma   90.00
#
_symmetry.space_group_name_H-M   'P 1'
#
loop_
_entity.id
_entity.type
_entity.pdbx_description
1 polymer ?
#
loop_
_entity_poly.entity_id
_entity_poly.type
_entity_poly.pdbx_seq_one_letter_code
_entity_poly.pdbx_strand_id
1 'polypeptide(L)'
;CPRIYSDSYIMMEAMGHRLDREVERNFVEAQQKGLENDAITEYIDQHVLMENVLKTTMADFDGGYVVCGLTGSGEMFSMRDPWGIRPAFYYKNDEIVILASERPVLQTTFDLEYEDIQELQPGCALLVRSNGEAVVKRILEQRGDYACSFERIYFSRGSDQDIYNERKKLGEQLTPQVLKTIDNDIAHTVFSFIPNTAEVAFYGLLRGFKHYVNEQKIKRIEALGRIPTHTELEDILHDYVRSEKVAWKDIKLRTFITEGNARNDLAAHVYDVAYGSIQPGVDNLVIIDDSIVRGTTLKESILHILDRLHPKKIVMVSSAPQIRYPDYYGIDMPRLEEFCVFQATVAL
;
A
#
# COMPACT_ATOMS: atom_id res chain seq x y z
N CYS A 1 18.98 5.56 30.92
CA CYS A 1 18.35 5.15 29.64
C CYS A 1 17.68 6.37 29.02
N PRO A 2 17.95 6.71 27.79
CA PRO A 2 17.18 7.73 27.10
C PRO A 2 15.71 7.29 27.02
N ARG A 3 14.79 8.22 27.23
CA ARG A 3 13.34 7.97 27.20
C ARG A 3 12.79 7.89 25.76
N ILE A 4 13.51 7.27 24.86
CA ILE A 4 13.08 7.13 23.47
C ILE A 4 12.59 5.70 23.31
N TYR A 5 11.29 5.56 23.18
CA TYR A 5 10.59 4.28 23.02
C TYR A 5 10.18 4.12 21.55
N SER A 6 11.16 4.02 20.63
CA SER A 6 10.86 3.69 19.23
C SER A 6 11.59 2.40 18.84
N ASP A 7 10.95 1.60 18.03
CA ASP A 7 11.54 0.37 17.47
C ASP A 7 12.85 0.67 16.75
N SER A 8 12.87 1.75 15.95
CA SER A 8 14.08 2.20 15.25
C SER A 8 15.25 2.50 16.17
N TYR A 9 15.01 3.05 17.37
CA TYR A 9 16.07 3.30 18.34
C TYR A 9 16.63 1.98 18.89
N ILE A 10 15.77 1.03 19.26
CA ILE A 10 16.18 -0.28 19.75
C ILE A 10 16.96 -1.05 18.68
N MET A 11 16.50 -0.98 17.42
CA MET A 11 17.19 -1.59 16.28
C MET A 11 18.59 -1.00 16.09
N MET A 12 18.71 0.33 16.16
CA MET A 12 19.99 1.03 16.03
C MET A 12 20.96 0.65 17.16
N GLU A 13 20.50 0.63 18.41
CA GLU A 13 21.31 0.22 19.56
C GLU A 13 21.78 -1.25 19.45
N ALA A 14 20.88 -2.15 19.07
CA ALA A 14 21.22 -3.56 18.87
C ALA A 14 22.27 -3.74 17.78
N MET A 15 22.12 -3.02 16.67
CA MET A 15 23.05 -3.06 15.54
C MET A 15 24.42 -2.46 15.90
N GLY A 16 24.43 -1.31 16.58
CA GLY A 16 25.65 -0.68 17.08
C GLY A 16 26.45 -1.60 17.99
N HIS A 17 25.79 -2.27 18.92
CA HIS A 17 26.42 -3.23 19.81
C HIS A 17 27.03 -4.45 19.07
N ARG A 18 26.37 -4.95 18.03
CA ARG A 18 26.91 -6.06 17.21
C ARG A 18 28.06 -5.61 16.33
N LEU A 19 27.98 -4.40 15.78
CA LEU A 19 29.08 -3.81 15.02
C LEU A 19 30.32 -3.62 15.90
N ASP A 20 30.15 -3.10 17.11
CA ASP A 20 31.25 -2.93 18.08
C ASP A 20 31.97 -4.26 18.39
N ARG A 21 31.23 -5.33 18.61
CA ARG A 21 31.81 -6.67 18.78
C ARG A 21 32.55 -7.19 17.55
N GLU A 22 32.04 -6.90 16.35
CA GLU A 22 32.70 -7.29 15.11
C GLU A 22 34.05 -6.53 14.96
N VAL A 23 34.04 -5.24 15.27
CA VAL A 23 35.21 -4.37 15.30
C VAL A 23 36.22 -4.88 16.33
N GLU A 24 35.79 -5.19 17.57
CA GLU A 24 36.65 -5.72 18.64
C GLU A 24 37.30 -7.04 18.22
N ARG A 25 36.59 -7.95 17.59
CA ARG A 25 37.12 -9.19 17.06
C ARG A 25 38.27 -8.94 16.07
N ASN A 26 38.03 -8.07 15.09
CA ASN A 26 39.04 -7.74 14.09
C ASN A 26 40.23 -6.98 14.68
N PHE A 27 40.00 -6.15 15.70
CA PHE A 27 41.07 -5.50 16.46
C PHE A 27 42.01 -6.54 17.12
N VAL A 28 41.45 -7.52 17.80
CA VAL A 28 42.26 -8.60 18.44
C VAL A 28 43.03 -9.41 17.41
N GLU A 29 42.41 -9.72 16.26
CA GLU A 29 43.08 -10.42 15.16
C GLU A 29 44.26 -9.61 14.57
N ALA A 30 44.05 -8.31 14.38
CA ALA A 30 45.08 -7.39 13.90
C ALA A 30 46.27 -7.33 14.85
N GLN A 31 46.04 -7.27 16.17
CA GLN A 31 47.10 -7.30 17.18
C GLN A 31 47.88 -8.65 17.17
N GLN A 32 47.19 -9.78 17.02
CA GLN A 32 47.83 -11.11 16.92
C GLN A 32 48.71 -11.20 15.67
N LYS A 33 48.40 -10.44 14.61
CA LYS A 33 49.23 -10.34 13.39
C LYS A 33 50.38 -9.34 13.54
N GLY A 34 50.52 -8.68 14.68
CA GLY A 34 51.60 -7.72 14.96
C GLY A 34 51.37 -6.35 14.29
N LEU A 35 50.15 -6.03 13.91
CA LEU A 35 49.81 -4.73 13.34
C LEU A 35 49.74 -3.69 14.47
N GLU A 36 50.08 -2.44 14.15
CA GLU A 36 50.06 -1.31 15.10
C GLU A 36 49.46 -0.05 14.44
N ASN A 37 48.89 0.83 15.29
CA ASN A 37 48.36 2.15 14.91
C ASN A 37 47.41 2.11 13.69
N ASP A 38 47.72 2.88 12.66
CA ASP A 38 46.88 3.05 11.46
C ASP A 38 46.68 1.72 10.70
N ALA A 39 47.65 0.80 10.74
CA ALA A 39 47.53 -0.52 10.13
C ALA A 39 46.43 -1.39 10.79
N ILE A 40 46.11 -1.15 12.06
CA ILE A 40 44.98 -1.79 12.74
C ILE A 40 43.66 -1.26 12.20
N THR A 41 43.56 0.06 12.02
CA THR A 41 42.34 0.70 11.46
C THR A 41 42.07 0.22 10.05
N GLU A 42 43.09 0.21 9.20
CA GLU A 42 42.96 -0.32 7.82
C GLU A 42 42.55 -1.80 7.83
N TYR A 43 43.13 -2.60 8.72
CA TYR A 43 42.75 -4.00 8.85
C TYR A 43 41.28 -4.16 9.24
N ILE A 44 40.80 -3.41 10.22
CA ILE A 44 39.40 -3.43 10.67
C ILE A 44 38.48 -3.04 9.51
N ASP A 45 38.74 -1.94 8.82
CA ASP A 45 37.91 -1.44 7.71
C ASP A 45 37.82 -2.44 6.56
N GLN A 46 38.88 -3.24 6.33
CA GLN A 46 38.88 -4.27 5.27
C GLN A 46 38.25 -5.60 5.71
N HIS A 47 38.16 -5.89 7.01
CA HIS A 47 37.77 -7.21 7.53
C HIS A 47 36.50 -7.24 8.35
N VAL A 48 35.88 -6.08 8.65
CA VAL A 48 34.52 -6.03 9.22
C VAL A 48 33.56 -6.61 8.19
N LEU A 49 32.86 -7.66 8.59
CA LEU A 49 31.86 -8.32 7.76
C LEU A 49 30.47 -7.88 8.17
N MET A 50 29.90 -6.93 7.43
CA MET A 50 28.54 -6.45 7.67
C MET A 50 27.50 -7.56 7.64
N GLU A 51 27.73 -8.61 6.87
CA GLU A 51 26.90 -9.83 6.85
C GLU A 51 26.75 -10.48 8.23
N ASN A 52 27.82 -10.52 9.02
CA ASN A 52 27.81 -11.08 10.37
C ASN A 52 27.03 -10.18 11.32
N VAL A 53 27.24 -8.88 11.22
CA VAL A 53 26.50 -7.88 12.02
C VAL A 53 25.00 -7.97 11.74
N LEU A 54 24.60 -7.97 10.47
CA LEU A 54 23.20 -8.09 10.07
C LEU A 54 22.59 -9.42 10.51
N LYS A 55 23.30 -10.54 10.29
CA LYS A 55 22.81 -11.86 10.67
C LYS A 55 22.55 -11.97 12.17
N THR A 56 23.48 -11.50 12.99
CA THR A 56 23.36 -11.61 14.44
C THR A 56 22.39 -10.60 15.04
N THR A 57 22.22 -9.43 14.43
CA THR A 57 21.26 -8.43 14.88
C THR A 57 19.84 -8.82 14.52
N MET A 58 19.62 -9.15 13.24
CA MET A 58 18.27 -9.29 12.70
C MET A 58 17.65 -10.66 12.91
N ALA A 59 18.44 -11.63 13.40
CA ALA A 59 17.91 -12.94 13.81
C ALA A 59 16.86 -12.84 14.93
N ASP A 60 16.98 -11.80 15.77
CA ASP A 60 16.11 -11.55 16.92
C ASP A 60 14.96 -10.59 16.59
N PHE A 61 14.93 -10.00 15.37
CA PHE A 61 13.89 -9.08 14.98
C PHE A 61 12.65 -9.82 14.51
N ASP A 62 11.50 -9.38 15.00
CA ASP A 62 10.19 -9.83 14.57
C ASP A 62 9.48 -8.72 13.78
N GLY A 63 8.58 -9.11 12.85
CA GLY A 63 7.79 -8.18 12.04
C GLY A 63 8.40 -7.81 10.69
N GLY A 64 7.83 -6.77 10.09
CA GLY A 64 8.17 -6.30 8.74
C GLY A 64 9.08 -5.08 8.78
N TYR A 65 10.23 -5.16 8.11
CA TYR A 65 11.19 -4.05 8.05
C TYR A 65 12.03 -4.04 6.77
N VAL A 66 12.46 -2.84 6.41
CA VAL A 66 13.61 -2.62 5.54
C VAL A 66 14.53 -1.64 6.26
N VAL A 67 15.73 -2.09 6.59
CA VAL A 67 16.72 -1.28 7.30
C VAL A 67 17.83 -0.91 6.35
N CYS A 68 18.11 0.38 6.25
CA CYS A 68 19.23 0.93 5.49
C CYS A 68 20.21 1.59 6.44
N GLY A 69 21.50 1.44 6.20
CA GLY A 69 22.54 2.05 7.00
C GLY A 69 23.80 2.37 6.22
N LEU A 70 24.57 3.29 6.77
CA LEU A 70 25.89 3.70 6.30
C LEU A 70 26.86 3.63 7.46
N THR A 71 27.98 2.94 7.25
CA THR A 71 29.04 2.83 8.26
C THR A 71 30.02 4.01 8.19
N GLY A 72 30.81 4.22 9.24
CA GLY A 72 31.86 5.21 9.25
C GLY A 72 32.99 4.96 8.23
N SER A 73 33.19 3.69 7.82
CA SER A 73 34.13 3.29 6.76
C SER A 73 33.59 3.51 5.34
N GLY A 74 32.32 3.97 5.19
CA GLY A 74 31.71 4.25 3.88
C GLY A 74 31.01 3.06 3.28
N GLU A 75 30.83 1.96 3.99
CA GLU A 75 30.02 0.84 3.52
C GLU A 75 28.52 1.15 3.72
N MET A 76 27.71 0.84 2.71
CA MET A 76 26.26 0.95 2.75
C MET A 76 25.64 -0.45 2.78
N PHE A 77 24.56 -0.59 3.52
CA PHE A 77 23.75 -1.81 3.50
C PHE A 77 22.26 -1.49 3.50
N SER A 78 21.51 -2.42 2.95
CA SER A 78 20.04 -2.41 3.03
C SER A 78 19.57 -3.86 3.18
N MET A 79 18.76 -4.15 4.18
CA MET A 79 18.28 -5.50 4.46
C MET A 79 16.76 -5.52 4.60
N ARG A 80 16.13 -6.48 3.93
CA ARG A 80 14.70 -6.75 3.99
C ARG A 80 14.39 -7.87 4.97
N ASP A 81 13.27 -7.76 5.67
CA ASP A 81 12.76 -8.78 6.59
C ASP A 81 12.63 -10.17 5.93
N PRO A 82 12.78 -11.27 6.68
CA PRO A 82 12.75 -12.63 6.15
C PRO A 82 11.34 -13.13 5.79
N TRP A 83 10.31 -12.39 6.15
CA TRP A 83 8.91 -12.70 5.86
C TRP A 83 8.39 -12.01 4.58
N GLY A 84 9.15 -11.04 4.05
CA GLY A 84 8.75 -10.27 2.89
C GLY A 84 7.56 -9.32 3.11
N ILE A 85 7.34 -8.89 4.36
CA ILE A 85 6.20 -8.04 4.72
C ILE A 85 6.33 -6.66 4.07
N ARG A 86 7.53 -6.04 4.15
CA ARG A 86 7.79 -4.73 3.56
C ARG A 86 8.40 -4.82 2.18
N PRO A 87 8.00 -3.96 1.24
CA PRO A 87 8.59 -3.91 -0.10
C PRO A 87 9.96 -3.25 -0.09
N ALA A 88 10.86 -3.73 -0.93
CA ALA A 88 12.16 -3.12 -1.20
C ALA A 88 12.58 -3.41 -2.64
N PHE A 89 12.89 -2.36 -3.38
CA PHE A 89 13.30 -2.42 -4.78
C PHE A 89 14.66 -1.76 -4.94
N TYR A 90 15.52 -2.31 -5.78
CA TYR A 90 16.84 -1.76 -6.03
C TYR A 90 17.20 -1.79 -7.53
N TYR A 91 18.09 -0.89 -7.87
CA TYR A 91 18.80 -0.85 -9.16
C TYR A 91 20.29 -0.66 -8.89
N LYS A 92 21.13 -1.26 -9.70
CA LYS A 92 22.57 -1.06 -9.66
C LYS A 92 23.16 -1.12 -11.07
N ASN A 93 24.11 -0.25 -11.32
CA ASN A 93 25.00 -0.26 -12.47
C ASN A 93 26.43 0.11 -12.04
N ASP A 94 27.30 0.43 -12.97
CA ASP A 94 28.70 0.76 -12.70
C ASP A 94 28.88 2.14 -12.01
N GLU A 95 27.86 2.99 -12.02
CA GLU A 95 27.93 4.37 -11.49
C GLU A 95 27.16 4.53 -10.17
N ILE A 96 26.00 3.89 -10.05
CA ILE A 96 25.10 4.08 -8.90
C ILE A 96 24.50 2.78 -8.39
N VAL A 97 24.22 2.78 -7.09
CA VAL A 97 23.40 1.77 -6.41
C VAL A 97 22.30 2.51 -5.67
N ILE A 98 21.05 2.17 -5.93
CA ILE A 98 19.89 2.80 -5.32
C ILE A 98 18.91 1.77 -4.79
N LEU A 99 18.26 2.12 -3.69
CA LEU A 99 17.19 1.29 -3.10
C LEU A 99 16.05 2.20 -2.64
N ALA A 100 14.82 1.75 -2.87
CA ALA A 100 13.61 2.41 -2.39
C ALA A 100 12.54 1.38 -2.02
N SER A 101 11.58 1.80 -1.22
CA SER A 101 10.38 1.00 -0.91
C SER A 101 9.39 0.93 -2.08
N GLU A 102 9.56 1.80 -3.08
CA GLU A 102 8.61 1.98 -4.17
C GLU A 102 9.31 2.01 -5.53
N ARG A 103 8.95 1.10 -6.43
CA ARG A 103 9.50 1.02 -7.80
C ARG A 103 9.28 2.29 -8.62
N PRO A 104 8.09 2.93 -8.61
CA PRO A 104 7.86 4.14 -9.41
C PRO A 104 8.77 5.32 -9.04
N VAL A 105 9.28 5.36 -7.81
CA VAL A 105 10.24 6.39 -7.40
C VAL A 105 11.55 6.22 -8.16
N LEU A 106 12.04 4.98 -8.28
CA LEU A 106 13.25 4.65 -9.03
C LEU A 106 13.07 4.93 -10.52
N GLN A 107 11.94 4.49 -11.10
CA GLN A 107 11.62 4.72 -12.51
C GLN A 107 11.61 6.21 -12.85
N THR A 108 10.86 7.00 -12.10
CA THR A 108 10.68 8.43 -12.39
C THR A 108 11.93 9.25 -12.15
N THR A 109 12.72 8.90 -11.10
CA THR A 109 13.87 9.71 -10.72
C THR A 109 15.10 9.44 -11.59
N PHE A 110 15.25 8.20 -12.04
CA PHE A 110 16.45 7.74 -12.76
C PHE A 110 16.18 7.31 -14.20
N ASP A 111 14.95 7.52 -14.71
CA ASP A 111 14.53 7.17 -16.07
C ASP A 111 14.78 5.68 -16.37
N LEU A 112 14.32 4.81 -15.46
CA LEU A 112 14.50 3.36 -15.55
C LEU A 112 13.24 2.67 -16.06
N GLU A 113 13.44 1.61 -16.83
CA GLU A 113 12.35 0.72 -17.21
C GLU A 113 11.96 -0.22 -16.06
N TYR A 114 10.80 -0.84 -16.17
CA TYR A 114 10.29 -1.75 -15.15
C TYR A 114 11.23 -2.94 -14.91
N GLU A 115 11.81 -3.47 -15.98
CA GLU A 115 12.70 -4.65 -16.02
C GLU A 115 14.08 -4.38 -15.43
N ASP A 116 14.52 -3.13 -15.37
CA ASP A 116 15.80 -2.74 -14.77
C ASP A 116 15.80 -2.86 -13.25
N ILE A 117 14.62 -2.73 -12.64
CA ILE A 117 14.45 -2.64 -11.20
C ILE A 117 14.14 -4.02 -10.63
N GLN A 118 14.97 -4.45 -9.69
CA GLN A 118 14.83 -5.73 -9.03
C GLN A 118 14.21 -5.59 -7.64
N GLU A 119 13.42 -6.57 -7.24
CA GLU A 119 12.93 -6.67 -5.87
C GLU A 119 13.97 -7.36 -5.00
N LEU A 120 14.33 -6.73 -3.87
CA LEU A 120 15.20 -7.34 -2.87
C LEU A 120 14.43 -8.48 -2.18
N GLN A 121 14.93 -9.70 -2.34
CA GLN A 121 14.25 -10.89 -1.82
C GLN A 121 14.21 -10.92 -0.29
N PRO A 122 13.15 -11.51 0.32
CA PRO A 122 13.04 -11.63 1.77
C PRO A 122 14.27 -12.26 2.40
N GLY A 123 14.77 -11.68 3.50
CA GLY A 123 15.97 -12.15 4.19
C GLY A 123 17.31 -11.83 3.49
N CYS A 124 17.26 -11.12 2.36
CA CYS A 124 18.46 -10.68 1.65
C CYS A 124 18.87 -9.26 2.04
N ALA A 125 20.16 -8.98 1.92
CA ALA A 125 20.72 -7.65 2.02
C ALA A 125 21.44 -7.25 0.73
N LEU A 126 21.29 -5.98 0.34
CA LEU A 126 22.13 -5.30 -0.62
C LEU A 126 23.26 -4.64 0.15
N LEU A 127 24.49 -5.05 -0.13
CA LEU A 127 25.71 -4.57 0.51
C LEU A 127 26.55 -3.83 -0.51
N VAL A 128 26.98 -2.63 -0.16
CA VAL A 128 27.86 -1.82 -1.03
C VAL A 128 29.11 -1.49 -0.21
N ARG A 129 30.26 -1.96 -0.68
CA ARG A 129 31.54 -1.71 -0.05
C ARG A 129 32.08 -0.32 -0.40
N SER A 130 33.02 0.15 0.39
CA SER A 130 33.67 1.45 0.20
C SER A 130 34.36 1.59 -1.18
N ASN A 131 34.72 0.48 -1.81
CA ASN A 131 35.28 0.46 -3.17
C ASN A 131 34.22 0.51 -4.29
N GLY A 132 32.91 0.60 -3.94
CA GLY A 132 31.80 0.61 -4.88
C GLY A 132 31.26 -0.78 -5.27
N GLU A 133 31.88 -1.86 -4.83
CA GLU A 133 31.37 -3.21 -5.10
C GLU A 133 30.01 -3.43 -4.44
N ALA A 134 29.00 -3.73 -5.25
CA ALA A 134 27.63 -3.96 -4.79
C ALA A 134 27.22 -5.42 -4.99
N VAL A 135 26.79 -6.08 -3.91
CA VAL A 135 26.39 -7.49 -3.92
C VAL A 135 25.10 -7.70 -3.13
N VAL A 136 24.22 -8.56 -3.65
CA VAL A 136 23.04 -9.04 -2.91
C VAL A 136 23.39 -10.39 -2.29
N LYS A 137 23.23 -10.49 -0.97
CA LYS A 137 23.48 -11.71 -0.21
C LYS A 137 22.28 -12.11 0.62
N ARG A 138 22.02 -13.40 0.71
CA ARG A 138 21.09 -13.96 1.69
C ARG A 138 21.72 -13.97 3.07
N ILE A 139 21.12 -13.21 3.97
CA ILE A 139 21.58 -13.07 5.37
C ILE A 139 20.80 -13.98 6.29
N LEU A 140 19.46 -13.99 6.14
CA LEU A 140 18.56 -14.87 6.87
C LEU A 140 17.80 -15.76 5.88
N GLU A 141 17.47 -16.97 6.32
CA GLU A 141 16.60 -17.84 5.57
C GLU A 141 15.22 -17.18 5.41
N GLN A 142 14.68 -17.29 4.22
CA GLN A 142 13.32 -16.82 3.94
C GLN A 142 12.33 -17.64 4.75
N ARG A 143 11.49 -16.98 5.55
CA ARG A 143 10.49 -17.61 6.40
C ARG A 143 9.10 -17.65 5.79
N GLY A 144 8.90 -16.93 4.70
CA GLY A 144 7.63 -16.87 3.97
C GLY A 144 7.63 -15.77 2.92
N ASP A 145 6.48 -15.57 2.30
CA ASP A 145 6.16 -14.44 1.44
C ASP A 145 4.81 -13.87 1.91
N TYR A 146 4.88 -13.01 2.92
CA TYR A 146 3.74 -12.40 3.59
C TYR A 146 3.64 -10.90 3.25
N ALA A 147 3.70 -10.60 1.96
CA ALA A 147 3.51 -9.23 1.50
C ALA A 147 2.27 -8.61 2.13
N CYS A 148 2.45 -7.48 2.79
CA CYS A 148 1.36 -6.82 3.50
C CYS A 148 0.28 -6.36 2.52
N SER A 149 -0.94 -6.89 2.65
CA SER A 149 -2.08 -6.51 1.79
C SER A 149 -2.42 -5.02 1.95
N PHE A 150 -2.21 -4.45 3.12
CA PHE A 150 -2.43 -3.03 3.37
C PHE A 150 -1.41 -2.13 2.64
N GLU A 151 -0.13 -2.56 2.56
CA GLU A 151 0.85 -1.91 1.70
C GLU A 151 0.34 -1.83 0.26
N ARG A 152 -0.13 -2.94 -0.29
CA ARG A 152 -0.53 -3.02 -1.69
C ARG A 152 -1.82 -2.26 -1.99
N ILE A 153 -2.77 -2.23 -1.05
CA ILE A 153 -4.07 -1.57 -1.22
C ILE A 153 -3.98 -0.07 -0.94
N TYR A 154 -3.23 0.34 0.08
CA TYR A 154 -3.27 1.70 0.62
C TYR A 154 -1.95 2.46 0.47
N PHE A 155 -0.82 1.93 1.01
CA PHE A 155 0.44 2.67 1.08
C PHE A 155 1.19 2.75 -0.26
N SER A 156 1.28 1.64 -0.99
CA SER A 156 2.01 1.61 -2.28
C SER A 156 1.41 2.57 -3.29
N ARG A 157 2.28 3.14 -4.12
CA ARG A 157 1.84 4.05 -5.19
C ARG A 157 1.00 3.31 -6.23
N GLY A 158 -0.18 3.88 -6.52
CA GLY A 158 -1.07 3.34 -7.55
C GLY A 158 -0.52 3.46 -8.98
N SER A 159 0.62 4.13 -9.18
CA SER A 159 1.34 4.22 -10.45
C SER A 159 2.30 3.03 -10.68
N ASP A 160 2.56 2.18 -9.66
CA ASP A 160 3.27 0.93 -9.88
C ASP A 160 2.41 -0.02 -10.73
N GLN A 161 3.00 -0.62 -11.76
CA GLN A 161 2.30 -1.47 -12.72
C GLN A 161 1.58 -2.65 -12.05
N ASP A 162 2.21 -3.31 -11.09
CA ASP A 162 1.64 -4.46 -10.40
C ASP A 162 0.51 -4.01 -9.46
N ILE A 163 0.76 -2.97 -8.66
CA ILE A 163 -0.23 -2.38 -7.75
C ILE A 163 -1.45 -1.86 -8.51
N TYR A 164 -1.24 -1.19 -9.64
CA TYR A 164 -2.31 -0.71 -10.49
C TYR A 164 -3.22 -1.86 -10.97
N ASN A 165 -2.60 -2.92 -11.50
CA ASN A 165 -3.32 -4.07 -12.02
C ASN A 165 -4.05 -4.85 -10.90
N GLU A 166 -3.43 -5.01 -9.74
CA GLU A 166 -4.04 -5.66 -8.59
C GLU A 166 -5.25 -4.88 -8.06
N ARG A 167 -5.11 -3.58 -7.83
CA ARG A 167 -6.22 -2.74 -7.36
C ARG A 167 -7.38 -2.73 -8.37
N LYS A 168 -7.07 -2.68 -9.65
CA LYS A 168 -8.07 -2.76 -10.71
C LYS A 168 -8.81 -4.11 -10.70
N LYS A 169 -8.08 -5.21 -10.52
CA LYS A 169 -8.65 -6.55 -10.41
C LYS A 169 -9.53 -6.72 -9.16
N LEU A 170 -9.10 -6.16 -8.02
CA LEU A 170 -9.90 -6.16 -6.79
C LEU A 170 -11.26 -5.46 -7.02
N GLY A 171 -11.25 -4.29 -7.63
CA GLY A 171 -12.47 -3.56 -7.96
C GLY A 171 -13.40 -4.36 -8.88
N GLU A 172 -12.86 -4.99 -9.93
CA GLU A 172 -13.65 -5.80 -10.87
C GLU A 172 -14.33 -6.99 -10.17
N GLN A 173 -13.66 -7.64 -9.23
CA GLN A 173 -14.19 -8.79 -8.49
C GLN A 173 -15.36 -8.42 -7.56
N LEU A 174 -15.54 -7.15 -7.20
CA LEU A 174 -16.66 -6.69 -6.39
C LEU A 174 -18.00 -6.61 -7.16
N THR A 175 -17.96 -6.65 -8.48
CA THR A 175 -19.14 -6.44 -9.36
C THR A 175 -20.33 -7.35 -9.00
N PRO A 176 -20.20 -8.69 -8.79
CA PRO A 176 -21.35 -9.52 -8.49
C PRO A 176 -22.02 -9.19 -7.16
N GLN A 177 -21.22 -8.83 -6.14
CA GLN A 177 -21.75 -8.48 -4.82
C GLN A 177 -22.45 -7.12 -4.84
N VAL A 178 -21.90 -6.16 -5.55
CA VAL A 178 -22.51 -4.85 -5.71
C VAL A 178 -23.81 -4.95 -6.51
N LEU A 179 -23.84 -5.70 -7.62
CA LEU A 179 -25.07 -6.00 -8.39
C LEU A 179 -26.19 -6.51 -7.50
N LYS A 180 -25.90 -7.50 -6.66
CA LYS A 180 -26.86 -8.05 -5.70
C LYS A 180 -27.36 -6.98 -4.72
N THR A 181 -26.47 -6.09 -4.26
CA THR A 181 -26.80 -5.05 -3.28
C THR A 181 -27.69 -3.98 -3.83
N ILE A 182 -27.58 -3.67 -5.13
CA ILE A 182 -28.44 -2.70 -5.83
C ILE A 182 -29.63 -3.37 -6.52
N ASP A 183 -29.96 -4.62 -6.21
CA ASP A 183 -31.05 -5.39 -6.82
C ASP A 183 -31.00 -5.42 -8.36
N ASN A 184 -29.80 -5.39 -8.94
CA ASN A 184 -29.50 -5.27 -10.37
C ASN A 184 -30.00 -3.98 -11.04
N ASP A 185 -30.41 -2.97 -10.28
CA ASP A 185 -30.91 -1.69 -10.79
C ASP A 185 -29.73 -0.76 -11.18
N ILE A 186 -29.09 -1.05 -12.33
CA ILE A 186 -27.97 -0.25 -12.85
C ILE A 186 -28.48 1.08 -13.42
N ALA A 187 -29.69 1.10 -13.99
CA ALA A 187 -30.26 2.28 -14.62
C ALA A 187 -30.42 3.45 -13.64
N HIS A 188 -30.79 3.15 -12.39
CA HIS A 188 -30.94 4.15 -11.32
C HIS A 188 -29.79 4.02 -10.30
N THR A 189 -28.57 3.77 -10.78
CA THR A 189 -27.39 3.70 -9.92
C THR A 189 -26.26 4.56 -10.48
N VAL A 190 -25.70 5.40 -9.62
CA VAL A 190 -24.50 6.18 -9.91
C VAL A 190 -23.34 5.60 -9.13
N PHE A 191 -22.23 5.36 -9.82
CA PHE A 191 -21.00 4.83 -9.26
C PHE A 191 -19.97 5.94 -9.04
N SER A 192 -19.34 5.97 -7.89
CA SER A 192 -18.30 6.93 -7.54
C SER A 192 -17.25 6.33 -6.61
N PHE A 193 -16.28 7.11 -6.20
CA PHE A 193 -15.20 6.69 -5.31
C PHE A 193 -14.79 7.78 -4.32
N ILE A 194 -14.14 7.39 -3.24
CA ILE A 194 -13.50 8.32 -2.31
C ILE A 194 -12.08 8.62 -2.80
N PRO A 195 -11.77 9.88 -3.15
CA PRO A 195 -10.42 10.22 -3.58
C PRO A 195 -9.40 10.07 -2.42
N ASN A 196 -8.13 9.64 -2.70
CA ASN A 196 -7.59 9.40 -4.04
C ASN A 196 -7.29 7.90 -4.25
N THR A 197 -7.02 7.14 -3.17
CA THR A 197 -6.47 5.77 -3.23
C THR A 197 -7.43 4.76 -3.87
N ALA A 198 -8.73 4.94 -3.68
CA ALA A 198 -9.76 4.05 -4.23
C ALA A 198 -9.96 4.18 -5.76
N GLU A 199 -9.38 5.20 -6.41
CA GLU A 199 -9.65 5.51 -7.82
C GLU A 199 -9.33 4.35 -8.77
N VAL A 200 -8.19 3.66 -8.56
CA VAL A 200 -7.80 2.54 -9.43
C VAL A 200 -8.75 1.35 -9.28
N ALA A 201 -9.17 1.04 -8.05
CA ALA A 201 -10.17 0.00 -7.80
C ALA A 201 -11.54 0.38 -8.41
N PHE A 202 -11.90 1.65 -8.38
CA PHE A 202 -13.10 2.15 -9.04
C PHE A 202 -13.09 1.90 -10.56
N TYR A 203 -11.98 2.14 -11.25
CA TYR A 203 -11.89 1.79 -12.68
C TYR A 203 -12.06 0.30 -12.93
N GLY A 204 -11.58 -0.53 -11.99
CA GLY A 204 -11.83 -1.97 -12.03
C GLY A 204 -13.31 -2.32 -11.89
N LEU A 205 -13.99 -1.74 -10.91
CA LEU A 205 -15.42 -1.92 -10.68
C LEU A 205 -16.24 -1.50 -11.92
N LEU A 206 -15.94 -0.33 -12.49
CA LEU A 206 -16.59 0.13 -13.72
C LEU A 206 -16.35 -0.82 -14.91
N ARG A 207 -15.16 -1.40 -15.02
CA ARG A 207 -14.86 -2.40 -16.05
C ARG A 207 -15.75 -3.62 -15.90
N GLY A 208 -15.90 -4.13 -14.69
CA GLY A 208 -16.77 -5.26 -14.38
C GLY A 208 -18.24 -4.96 -14.72
N PHE A 209 -18.74 -3.79 -14.35
CA PHE A 209 -20.11 -3.37 -14.67
C PHE A 209 -20.32 -3.18 -16.18
N LYS A 210 -19.38 -2.56 -16.88
CA LYS A 210 -19.45 -2.41 -18.34
C LYS A 210 -19.49 -3.76 -19.04
N HIS A 211 -18.70 -4.72 -18.55
CA HIS A 211 -18.72 -6.09 -19.08
C HIS A 211 -20.08 -6.73 -18.86
N TYR A 212 -20.62 -6.67 -17.65
CA TYR A 212 -21.96 -7.17 -17.34
C TYR A 212 -23.05 -6.54 -18.21
N VAL A 213 -23.09 -5.21 -18.35
CA VAL A 213 -24.07 -4.52 -19.19
C VAL A 213 -23.97 -4.98 -20.66
N ASN A 214 -22.75 -5.14 -21.18
CA ASN A 214 -22.55 -5.63 -22.54
C ASN A 214 -23.08 -7.07 -22.72
N GLU A 215 -22.86 -7.94 -21.73
CA GLU A 215 -23.46 -9.29 -21.75
C GLU A 215 -24.99 -9.25 -21.76
N GLN A 216 -25.59 -8.35 -20.98
CA GLN A 216 -27.05 -8.19 -20.99
C GLN A 216 -27.55 -7.68 -22.35
N LYS A 217 -26.85 -6.75 -22.99
CA LYS A 217 -27.17 -6.27 -24.35
C LYS A 217 -27.13 -7.39 -25.36
N ILE A 218 -26.09 -8.23 -25.33
CA ILE A 218 -25.96 -9.38 -26.22
C ILE A 218 -27.14 -10.34 -26.01
N LYS A 219 -27.47 -10.70 -24.77
CA LYS A 219 -28.60 -11.57 -24.46
C LYS A 219 -29.93 -10.99 -24.94
N ARG A 220 -30.14 -9.67 -24.82
CA ARG A 220 -31.35 -9.00 -25.33
C ARG A 220 -31.44 -9.07 -26.86
N ILE A 221 -30.32 -8.87 -27.56
CA ILE A 221 -30.26 -8.99 -29.03
C ILE A 221 -30.53 -10.44 -29.47
N GLU A 222 -29.89 -11.41 -28.85
CA GLU A 222 -30.10 -12.85 -29.13
C GLU A 222 -31.55 -13.27 -28.90
N ALA A 223 -32.18 -12.79 -27.83
CA ALA A 223 -33.56 -13.09 -27.48
C ALA A 223 -34.59 -12.62 -28.52
N LEU A 224 -34.25 -11.65 -29.38
CA LEU A 224 -35.12 -11.22 -30.45
C LEU A 224 -35.31 -12.30 -31.54
N GLY A 225 -34.35 -13.22 -31.70
CA GLY A 225 -34.42 -14.29 -32.70
C GLY A 225 -34.51 -13.85 -34.16
N ARG A 226 -34.30 -12.54 -34.42
CA ARG A 226 -34.30 -11.90 -35.74
C ARG A 226 -33.35 -10.72 -35.76
N ILE A 227 -33.11 -10.17 -36.92
CA ILE A 227 -32.35 -8.93 -37.05
C ILE A 227 -33.11 -7.78 -36.36
N PRO A 228 -32.49 -7.11 -35.39
CA PRO A 228 -33.12 -5.95 -34.73
C PRO A 228 -33.36 -4.79 -35.69
N THR A 229 -34.39 -4.02 -35.44
CA THR A 229 -34.56 -2.72 -36.07
C THR A 229 -33.59 -1.69 -35.53
N HIS A 230 -33.44 -0.57 -36.22
CA HIS A 230 -32.55 0.51 -35.76
C HIS A 230 -32.96 1.04 -34.38
N THR A 231 -34.24 1.26 -34.14
CA THR A 231 -34.77 1.76 -32.86
C THR A 231 -34.53 0.77 -31.72
N GLU A 232 -34.73 -0.53 -31.97
CA GLU A 232 -34.45 -1.57 -30.96
C GLU A 232 -32.96 -1.62 -30.62
N LEU A 233 -32.09 -1.43 -31.61
CA LEU A 233 -30.64 -1.37 -31.36
C LEU A 233 -30.29 -0.10 -30.55
N GLU A 234 -30.86 1.05 -30.89
CA GLU A 234 -30.63 2.27 -30.13
C GLU A 234 -31.07 2.11 -28.67
N ASP A 235 -32.24 1.55 -28.39
CA ASP A 235 -32.74 1.31 -27.05
C ASP A 235 -31.77 0.34 -26.26
N ILE A 236 -31.33 -0.75 -26.90
CA ILE A 236 -30.42 -1.72 -26.24
C ILE A 236 -29.06 -1.08 -26.01
N LEU A 237 -28.54 -0.33 -26.95
CA LEU A 237 -27.21 0.29 -26.87
C LEU A 237 -27.17 1.47 -25.92
N HIS A 238 -28.32 2.11 -25.67
CA HIS A 238 -28.41 3.25 -24.75
C HIS A 238 -28.13 2.91 -23.29
N ASP A 239 -28.27 1.64 -22.90
CA ASP A 239 -27.91 1.21 -21.55
C ASP A 239 -26.41 1.44 -21.26
N TYR A 240 -26.09 2.16 -20.22
CA TYR A 240 -24.71 2.45 -19.81
C TYR A 240 -24.57 2.54 -18.29
N VAL A 241 -23.33 2.40 -17.82
CA VAL A 241 -22.97 2.53 -16.41
C VAL A 241 -22.73 4.00 -16.11
N ARG A 242 -23.60 4.60 -15.29
CA ARG A 242 -23.46 6.00 -14.85
C ARG A 242 -22.35 6.12 -13.83
N SER A 243 -21.33 6.89 -14.15
CA SER A 243 -20.18 7.10 -13.27
C SER A 243 -19.86 8.57 -13.15
N GLU A 244 -19.85 9.06 -11.90
CA GLU A 244 -19.63 10.47 -11.59
C GLU A 244 -18.59 10.62 -10.49
N LYS A 245 -17.80 11.68 -10.53
CA LYS A 245 -16.93 12.06 -9.41
C LYS A 245 -17.76 12.86 -8.41
N VAL A 246 -18.43 12.15 -7.52
CA VAL A 246 -19.35 12.76 -6.55
C VAL A 246 -18.59 13.40 -5.40
N ALA A 247 -17.56 12.73 -4.87
CA ALA A 247 -16.75 13.23 -3.77
C ALA A 247 -15.46 13.89 -4.28
N TRP A 248 -15.14 15.05 -3.75
CA TRP A 248 -13.95 15.83 -4.06
C TRP A 248 -13.17 16.07 -2.78
N LYS A 249 -11.85 15.83 -2.81
CA LYS A 249 -10.96 16.09 -1.69
C LYS A 249 -10.20 17.39 -1.92
N ASP A 250 -10.28 18.34 -0.98
CA ASP A 250 -9.40 19.50 -1.01
C ASP A 250 -7.97 19.10 -0.69
N ILE A 251 -7.07 19.27 -1.66
CA ILE A 251 -5.66 18.86 -1.61
C ILE A 251 -4.89 19.65 -0.54
N LYS A 252 -5.37 20.81 -0.11
CA LYS A 252 -4.67 21.69 0.83
C LYS A 252 -4.78 21.21 2.29
N LEU A 253 -5.74 20.36 2.60
CA LEU A 253 -5.97 19.88 3.97
C LEU A 253 -5.42 18.46 4.17
N ARG A 254 -4.36 18.33 4.99
CA ARG A 254 -3.80 17.03 5.43
C ARG A 254 -4.27 16.73 6.85
N THR A 255 -5.29 15.90 6.98
CA THR A 255 -5.97 15.59 8.25
C THR A 255 -5.14 14.79 9.25
N PHE A 256 -4.05 14.12 8.84
CA PHE A 256 -3.26 13.28 9.78
C PHE A 256 -2.17 14.04 10.53
N ILE A 257 -1.97 15.33 10.28
CA ILE A 257 -0.91 16.12 10.92
C ILE A 257 -1.44 16.89 12.13
N THR A 258 -2.76 16.89 12.35
CA THR A 258 -3.38 17.67 13.42
C THR A 258 -3.74 16.78 14.62
N GLU A 259 -3.26 17.16 15.82
CA GLU A 259 -3.55 16.47 17.08
C GLU A 259 -4.89 16.93 17.68
N GLY A 260 -5.63 15.98 18.28
CA GLY A 260 -6.77 16.27 19.16
C GLY A 260 -8.09 16.64 18.49
N ASN A 261 -8.93 17.39 19.21
CA ASN A 261 -10.31 17.76 18.84
C ASN A 261 -10.43 18.57 17.53
N ALA A 262 -9.39 19.28 17.12
CA ALA A 262 -9.32 19.98 15.83
C ALA A 262 -9.35 19.04 14.61
N ARG A 263 -9.08 17.73 14.80
CA ARG A 263 -9.12 16.71 13.77
C ARG A 263 -10.54 16.43 13.27
N ASN A 264 -11.53 16.49 14.17
CA ASN A 264 -12.94 16.20 13.83
C ASN A 264 -13.56 17.34 13.03
N ASP A 265 -13.27 18.58 13.40
CA ASP A 265 -13.74 19.76 12.67
C ASP A 265 -13.10 19.86 11.28
N LEU A 266 -11.81 19.53 11.16
CA LEU A 266 -11.11 19.49 9.88
C LEU A 266 -11.63 18.34 8.99
N ALA A 267 -11.94 17.17 9.56
CA ALA A 267 -12.46 16.04 8.80
C ALA A 267 -13.81 16.36 8.14
N ALA A 268 -14.64 17.19 8.77
CA ALA A 268 -15.92 17.61 8.21
C ALA A 268 -15.79 18.51 6.96
N HIS A 269 -14.64 19.14 6.74
CA HIS A 269 -14.42 20.09 5.63
C HIS A 269 -13.39 19.63 4.59
N VAL A 270 -12.94 18.37 4.67
CA VAL A 270 -11.94 17.82 3.73
C VAL A 270 -12.55 17.45 2.39
N TYR A 271 -13.83 17.14 2.39
CA TYR A 271 -14.54 16.68 1.20
C TYR A 271 -15.68 17.61 0.82
N ASP A 272 -15.78 17.89 -0.49
CA ASP A 272 -16.92 18.53 -1.13
C ASP A 272 -17.71 17.50 -1.96
N VAL A 273 -18.95 17.83 -2.32
CA VAL A 273 -19.78 17.00 -3.19
C VAL A 273 -20.21 17.76 -4.46
N ALA A 274 -20.29 17.02 -5.54
CA ALA A 274 -20.83 17.51 -6.81
C ALA A 274 -22.35 17.46 -6.78
N TYR A 275 -22.99 18.59 -6.47
CA TYR A 275 -24.45 18.72 -6.54
C TYR A 275 -24.97 18.52 -7.96
N GLY A 276 -26.12 17.85 -8.10
CA GLY A 276 -26.72 17.56 -9.40
C GLY A 276 -26.17 16.32 -10.11
N SER A 277 -25.21 15.61 -9.48
CA SER A 277 -24.64 14.37 -10.01
C SER A 277 -25.58 13.16 -9.89
N ILE A 278 -26.58 13.23 -9.02
CA ILE A 278 -27.60 12.18 -8.82
C ILE A 278 -29.00 12.78 -8.82
N GLN A 279 -30.00 11.92 -9.06
CA GLN A 279 -31.42 12.27 -8.93
C GLN A 279 -31.92 11.96 -7.52
N PRO A 280 -32.24 12.96 -6.68
CA PRO A 280 -32.69 12.76 -5.32
C PRO A 280 -33.87 11.80 -5.20
N GLY A 281 -33.85 10.89 -4.26
CA GLY A 281 -34.91 9.91 -3.98
C GLY A 281 -35.05 8.80 -5.03
N VAL A 282 -34.38 8.87 -6.15
CA VAL A 282 -34.44 7.92 -7.27
C VAL A 282 -33.17 7.08 -7.36
N ASP A 283 -32.03 7.73 -7.43
CA ASP A 283 -30.77 7.05 -7.66
C ASP A 283 -30.18 6.38 -6.41
N ASN A 284 -29.69 5.16 -6.57
CA ASN A 284 -28.73 4.56 -5.64
C ASN A 284 -27.35 5.19 -5.88
N LEU A 285 -26.59 5.41 -4.83
CA LEU A 285 -25.23 5.89 -4.88
C LEU A 285 -24.27 4.80 -4.37
N VAL A 286 -23.48 4.23 -5.27
CA VAL A 286 -22.43 3.26 -4.94
C VAL A 286 -21.10 4.00 -4.85
N ILE A 287 -20.49 3.98 -3.67
CA ILE A 287 -19.19 4.62 -3.40
C ILE A 287 -18.18 3.56 -3.00
N ILE A 288 -17.09 3.47 -3.74
CA ILE A 288 -15.96 2.61 -3.37
C ILE A 288 -14.90 3.39 -2.60
N ASP A 289 -14.43 2.80 -1.50
CA ASP A 289 -13.27 3.26 -0.74
C ASP A 289 -12.17 2.21 -0.79
N ASP A 290 -10.93 2.58 -0.47
CA ASP A 290 -9.81 1.64 -0.42
C ASP A 290 -9.97 0.64 0.73
N SER A 291 -10.33 1.11 1.92
CA SER A 291 -10.47 0.28 3.11
C SER A 291 -11.41 0.90 4.15
N ILE A 292 -12.12 0.06 4.89
CA ILE A 292 -12.92 0.46 6.04
C ILE A 292 -12.33 -0.18 7.29
N VAL A 293 -11.67 0.62 8.12
CA VAL A 293 -11.04 0.18 9.36
C VAL A 293 -11.88 0.59 10.57
N ARG A 294 -11.68 1.80 11.08
CA ARG A 294 -12.46 2.37 12.20
C ARG A 294 -13.79 2.96 11.77
N GLY A 295 -13.92 3.31 10.51
CA GLY A 295 -15.11 3.95 9.97
C GLY A 295 -15.34 5.40 10.43
N THR A 296 -14.38 6.00 11.14
CA THR A 296 -14.51 7.36 11.67
C THR A 296 -14.73 8.39 10.56
N THR A 297 -13.86 8.40 9.56
CA THR A 297 -13.99 9.32 8.41
C THR A 297 -15.30 9.10 7.65
N LEU A 298 -15.73 7.85 7.51
CA LEU A 298 -16.99 7.49 6.89
C LEU A 298 -18.17 8.06 7.66
N LYS A 299 -18.23 7.80 8.97
CA LYS A 299 -19.33 8.21 9.84
C LYS A 299 -19.42 9.72 10.02
N GLU A 300 -18.28 10.36 10.31
CA GLU A 300 -18.26 11.76 10.73
C GLU A 300 -18.18 12.76 9.58
N SER A 301 -17.77 12.32 8.40
CA SER A 301 -17.62 13.21 7.24
C SER A 301 -18.36 12.71 6.00
N ILE A 302 -17.92 11.59 5.44
CA ILE A 302 -18.33 11.17 4.09
C ILE A 302 -19.83 10.90 4.00
N LEU A 303 -20.41 10.12 4.90
CA LEU A 303 -21.84 9.81 4.86
C LEU A 303 -22.72 11.05 5.02
N HIS A 304 -22.34 11.99 5.91
CA HIS A 304 -23.07 13.24 6.10
C HIS A 304 -23.08 14.11 4.84
N ILE A 305 -21.96 14.15 4.12
CA ILE A 305 -21.86 14.94 2.88
C ILE A 305 -22.64 14.29 1.75
N LEU A 306 -22.53 12.96 1.62
CA LEU A 306 -23.27 12.22 0.58
C LEU A 306 -24.79 12.24 0.81
N ASP A 307 -25.22 12.23 2.06
CA ASP A 307 -26.65 12.32 2.42
C ASP A 307 -27.30 13.63 1.97
N ARG A 308 -26.53 14.72 1.86
CA ARG A 308 -27.01 16.01 1.31
C ARG A 308 -27.49 15.92 -0.13
N LEU A 309 -27.11 14.90 -0.86
CA LEU A 309 -27.56 14.63 -2.22
C LEU A 309 -28.91 13.90 -2.25
N HIS A 310 -29.41 13.46 -1.10
CA HIS A 310 -30.65 12.71 -0.92
C HIS A 310 -30.77 11.47 -1.81
N PRO A 311 -29.75 10.59 -1.88
CA PRO A 311 -29.87 9.36 -2.68
C PRO A 311 -30.97 8.45 -2.09
N LYS A 312 -31.55 7.59 -2.93
CA LYS A 312 -32.48 6.55 -2.48
C LYS A 312 -31.78 5.56 -1.52
N LYS A 313 -30.53 5.25 -1.80
CA LYS A 313 -29.69 4.32 -1.02
C LYS A 313 -28.22 4.67 -1.23
N ILE A 314 -27.43 4.64 -0.15
CA ILE A 314 -25.98 4.71 -0.21
C ILE A 314 -25.43 3.30 0.00
N VAL A 315 -24.58 2.83 -0.92
CA VAL A 315 -23.87 1.56 -0.84
C VAL A 315 -22.37 1.86 -0.73
N MET A 316 -21.82 1.62 0.46
CA MET A 316 -20.38 1.74 0.68
C MET A 316 -19.69 0.42 0.35
N VAL A 317 -18.66 0.49 -0.47
CA VAL A 317 -17.90 -0.66 -0.95
C VAL A 317 -16.43 -0.48 -0.56
N SER A 318 -15.81 -1.50 0.02
CA SER A 318 -14.36 -1.51 0.29
C SER A 318 -13.65 -2.39 -0.73
N SER A 319 -12.57 -1.89 -1.34
CA SER A 319 -11.71 -2.71 -2.20
C SER A 319 -10.77 -3.61 -1.40
N ALA A 320 -10.51 -3.28 -0.13
CA ALA A 320 -9.78 -4.16 0.77
C ALA A 320 -10.65 -5.30 1.28
N PRO A 321 -10.04 -6.45 1.60
CA PRO A 321 -10.69 -7.47 2.40
C PRO A 321 -11.14 -6.92 3.76
N GLN A 322 -12.12 -7.58 4.36
CA GLN A 322 -12.58 -7.25 5.70
C GLN A 322 -11.44 -7.37 6.73
N ILE A 323 -11.14 -6.28 7.44
CA ILE A 323 -10.11 -6.24 8.46
C ILE A 323 -10.70 -6.79 9.75
N ARG A 324 -10.23 -7.97 10.17
CA ARG A 324 -10.78 -8.75 11.29
C ARG A 324 -9.86 -8.81 12.50
N TYR A 325 -8.57 -8.61 12.32
CA TYR A 325 -7.55 -8.81 13.34
C TYR A 325 -6.71 -7.55 13.53
N PRO A 326 -6.26 -7.28 14.76
CA PRO A 326 -5.29 -6.22 15.01
C PRO A 326 -4.01 -6.42 14.21
N ASP A 327 -3.40 -5.30 13.84
CA ASP A 327 -2.07 -5.26 13.21
C ASP A 327 -1.09 -4.57 14.18
N TYR A 328 0.00 -5.27 14.50
CA TYR A 328 1.05 -4.79 15.42
C TYR A 328 2.34 -4.41 14.69
N TYR A 329 2.43 -4.64 13.38
CA TYR A 329 3.68 -4.55 12.62
C TYR A 329 3.81 -3.32 11.71
N GLY A 330 2.94 -2.37 11.78
CA GLY A 330 3.16 -1.18 10.99
C GLY A 330 1.98 -0.29 10.69
N ILE A 331 0.78 -0.70 11.08
CA ILE A 331 -0.41 0.12 10.96
C ILE A 331 -0.96 0.28 12.36
N ASP A 332 -1.24 1.52 12.77
CA ASP A 332 -1.77 1.82 14.10
C ASP A 332 -3.22 1.31 14.26
N MET A 333 -3.35 -0.02 14.38
CA MET A 333 -4.62 -0.72 14.60
C MET A 333 -4.49 -1.82 15.66
N PRO A 334 -3.98 -1.51 16.87
CA PRO A 334 -3.69 -2.55 17.86
C PRO A 334 -4.94 -3.04 18.60
N ARG A 335 -6.09 -2.37 18.48
CA ARG A 335 -7.28 -2.64 19.28
C ARG A 335 -8.45 -3.09 18.43
N LEU A 336 -8.93 -4.30 18.72
CA LEU A 336 -10.05 -4.93 18.02
C LEU A 336 -11.36 -4.13 18.18
N GLU A 337 -11.60 -3.58 19.36
CA GLU A 337 -12.80 -2.79 19.69
C GLU A 337 -12.93 -1.50 18.87
N GLU A 338 -11.85 -1.04 18.24
CA GLU A 338 -11.88 0.14 17.38
C GLU A 338 -12.34 -0.18 15.95
N PHE A 339 -12.43 -1.45 15.57
CA PHE A 339 -12.80 -1.83 14.22
C PHE A 339 -14.28 -1.69 13.97
N CYS A 340 -14.64 -0.99 12.89
CA CYS A 340 -16.02 -0.79 12.47
C CYS A 340 -16.80 -2.10 12.35
N VAL A 341 -16.19 -3.11 11.77
CA VAL A 341 -16.79 -4.45 11.59
C VAL A 341 -17.04 -5.12 12.94
N PHE A 342 -16.11 -5.03 13.88
CA PHE A 342 -16.28 -5.60 15.22
C PHE A 342 -17.42 -4.90 15.95
N GLN A 343 -17.43 -3.55 15.95
CA GLN A 343 -18.51 -2.77 16.57
C GLN A 343 -19.87 -3.11 15.96
N ALA A 344 -19.96 -3.22 14.64
CA ALA A 344 -21.19 -3.62 13.97
C ALA A 344 -21.64 -5.04 14.34
N THR A 345 -20.72 -5.99 14.45
CA THR A 345 -21.03 -7.38 14.85
C THR A 345 -21.55 -7.46 16.27
N VAL A 346 -21.01 -6.64 17.19
CA VAL A 346 -21.47 -6.61 18.59
C VAL A 346 -22.84 -5.93 18.73
N ALA A 347 -23.15 -4.97 17.84
CA ALA A 347 -24.43 -4.22 17.85
C ALA A 347 -25.58 -4.99 17.20
N LEU A 348 -25.34 -6.01 16.39
CA LEU A 348 -26.32 -6.87 15.75
C LEU A 348 -26.72 -8.04 16.67
#